data_5c844e0b7a0f65ddc95e8482a60e90cb
#
_entry.id   5c844e0b7a0f65ddc95e8482a60e90cb
#
_cell.length_a   1.000
_cell.length_b   1.000
_cell.length_c   1.000
_cell.angle_alpha   90.00
_cell.angle_beta   90.00
_cell.angle_gamma   90.00
#
_symmetry.space_group_name_H-M   'P 1'
#
loop_
_entity.id
_entity.type
_entity.pdbx_description
1 polymer ?
#
loop_
_entity_poly.entity_id
_entity_poly.type
_entity_poly.pdbx_seq_one_letter_code
_entity_poly.pdbx_strand_id
1 'polypeptide(L)'
;GHHRRQRQMCIRDSNTSIEVLTPDFLRKGEAYKKVLEANPDVFNHNIETVPSLSRKVRPGARYFGSLELLKISKQINKNVFTKSGLMVGLGETKDEILQVMDDLISADVDFLTIGQYLQPSPKHFPLVRYYHPDEFNELEQQAKAKGFLLVSSSPMTRSSYHADEDFK
;
A
#
# COMPACT_ATOMS: atom_id res chain seq x y z
N GLY A 1 -23.70 -1.69 -15.70
CA GLY A 1 -22.70 -0.76 -16.24
C GLY A 1 -23.01 0.72 -16.07
N HIS A 2 -24.29 1.15 -16.21
CA HIS A 2 -24.66 2.58 -16.14
C HIS A 2 -24.46 3.21 -14.76
N HIS A 3 -24.80 2.49 -13.68
CA HIS A 3 -24.67 3.04 -12.32
C HIS A 3 -23.21 3.28 -11.85
N ARG A 4 -22.25 2.48 -12.34
CA ARG A 4 -20.83 2.69 -12.04
C ARG A 4 -20.27 3.92 -12.74
N ARG A 5 -20.65 4.17 -14.01
CA ARG A 5 -20.22 5.36 -14.76
C ARG A 5 -20.79 6.65 -14.16
N GLN A 6 -22.05 6.63 -13.72
CA GLN A 6 -22.70 7.78 -13.09
C GLN A 6 -22.06 8.14 -11.75
N ARG A 7 -21.72 7.15 -10.89
CA ARG A 7 -20.98 7.39 -9.65
C ARG A 7 -19.60 8.00 -9.90
N GLN A 8 -18.89 7.50 -10.91
CA GLN A 8 -17.56 8.01 -11.25
C GLN A 8 -17.60 9.43 -11.82
N MET A 9 -18.63 9.79 -12.60
CA MET A 9 -18.84 11.16 -13.09
C MET A 9 -19.22 12.11 -11.94
N CYS A 10 -20.12 11.73 -11.06
CA CYS A 10 -20.52 12.55 -9.90
C CYS A 10 -19.36 12.81 -8.94
N ILE A 11 -18.46 11.84 -8.74
CA ILE A 11 -17.28 12.00 -7.89
C ILE A 11 -16.25 12.92 -8.54
N ARG A 12 -16.07 12.88 -9.86
CA ARG A 12 -15.10 13.73 -10.57
C ARG A 12 -15.54 15.19 -10.72
N ASP A 13 -16.83 15.45 -10.74
CA ASP A 13 -17.39 16.82 -10.75
C ASP A 13 -17.37 17.46 -9.37
N SER A 14 -16.97 16.74 -8.32
CA SER A 14 -16.75 17.24 -6.98
C SER A 14 -15.26 17.46 -6.70
N ASN A 15 -14.92 18.31 -5.73
CA ASN A 15 -13.54 18.48 -5.24
C ASN A 15 -13.05 17.28 -4.41
N THR A 16 -13.56 16.08 -4.67
CA THR A 16 -13.27 14.86 -3.95
C THR A 16 -12.10 14.12 -4.61
N SER A 17 -11.11 13.77 -3.81
CA SER A 17 -9.98 12.93 -4.24
C SER A 17 -10.41 11.46 -4.34
N ILE A 18 -9.87 10.74 -5.31
CA ILE A 18 -10.15 9.32 -5.54
C ILE A 18 -8.89 8.51 -5.28
N GLU A 19 -8.94 7.65 -4.27
CA GLU A 19 -7.97 6.60 -4.05
C GLU A 19 -8.52 5.27 -4.56
N VAL A 20 -7.72 4.54 -5.34
CA VAL A 20 -8.06 3.21 -5.83
C VAL A 20 -7.10 2.20 -5.23
N LEU A 21 -7.63 1.28 -4.43
CA LEU A 21 -6.89 0.11 -3.95
C LEU A 21 -6.96 -0.99 -5.02
N THR A 22 -5.79 -1.41 -5.49
CA THR A 22 -5.67 -2.39 -6.56
C THR A 22 -5.20 -3.75 -6.05
N PRO A 23 -5.75 -4.84 -6.61
CA PRO A 23 -5.26 -6.18 -6.34
C PRO A 23 -3.96 -6.46 -7.09
N ASP A 24 -3.41 -7.64 -6.87
CA ASP A 24 -2.35 -8.17 -7.71
C ASP A 24 -2.88 -8.51 -9.12
N PHE A 25 -2.32 -7.86 -10.14
CA PHE A 25 -2.74 -8.02 -11.54
C PHE A 25 -1.99 -9.14 -12.29
N LEU A 26 -1.22 -9.98 -11.62
CA LEU A 26 -0.30 -10.97 -12.23
C LEU A 26 -0.91 -11.82 -13.34
N ARG A 27 -2.22 -12.09 -13.31
CA ARG A 27 -2.91 -12.90 -14.30
C ARG A 27 -3.83 -12.11 -15.24
N LYS A 28 -3.88 -10.80 -15.08
CA LYS A 28 -4.80 -9.93 -15.84
C LYS A 28 -4.07 -9.01 -16.83
N GLY A 29 -2.82 -9.34 -17.16
CA GLY A 29 -2.01 -8.55 -18.09
C GLY A 29 -1.91 -7.09 -17.68
N GLU A 30 -2.25 -6.18 -18.59
CA GLU A 30 -2.13 -4.73 -18.36
C GLU A 30 -3.40 -4.07 -17.79
N ALA A 31 -4.21 -4.81 -17.01
CA ALA A 31 -5.45 -4.28 -16.43
C ALA A 31 -5.22 -3.05 -15.53
N TYR A 32 -4.04 -2.91 -14.92
CA TYR A 32 -3.65 -1.72 -14.16
C TYR A 32 -3.64 -0.45 -15.01
N LYS A 33 -3.37 -0.54 -16.31
CA LYS A 33 -3.42 0.61 -17.23
C LYS A 33 -4.81 1.23 -17.29
N LYS A 34 -5.87 0.41 -17.31
CA LYS A 34 -7.26 0.88 -17.30
C LYS A 34 -7.60 1.65 -16.03
N VAL A 35 -7.03 1.25 -14.90
CA VAL A 35 -7.18 1.98 -13.64
C VAL A 35 -6.48 3.34 -13.72
N LEU A 36 -5.29 3.39 -14.26
CA LEU A 36 -4.53 4.63 -14.44
C LEU A 36 -5.16 5.56 -15.48
N GLU A 37 -5.74 5.01 -16.56
CA GLU A 37 -6.49 5.77 -17.56
C GLU A 37 -7.73 6.45 -16.94
N ALA A 38 -8.31 5.87 -15.89
CA ALA A 38 -9.37 6.49 -15.11
C ALA A 38 -8.89 7.70 -14.29
N ASN A 39 -7.58 7.94 -14.27
CA ASN A 39 -6.91 9.07 -13.65
C ASN A 39 -7.26 9.26 -12.16
N PRO A 40 -7.00 8.25 -11.30
CA PRO A 40 -7.17 8.39 -9.86
C PRO A 40 -6.13 9.37 -9.30
N ASP A 41 -6.42 9.98 -8.15
CA ASP A 41 -5.46 10.83 -7.45
C ASP A 41 -4.41 10.00 -6.74
N VAL A 42 -4.82 8.85 -6.18
CA VAL A 42 -3.94 7.90 -5.49
C VAL A 42 -4.14 6.48 -6.04
N PHE A 43 -3.04 5.88 -6.46
CA PHE A 43 -2.96 4.47 -6.84
C PHE A 43 -2.34 3.68 -5.68
N ASN A 44 -3.15 2.88 -4.99
CA ASN A 44 -2.74 2.10 -3.83
C ASN A 44 -2.61 0.62 -4.18
N HIS A 45 -1.42 0.06 -3.94
CA HIS A 45 -1.16 -1.37 -4.05
C HIS A 45 -0.29 -1.81 -2.86
N ASN A 46 -0.83 -2.65 -1.99
CA ASN A 46 -0.17 -3.05 -0.77
C ASN A 46 0.90 -4.12 -1.03
N ILE A 47 2.11 -3.89 -0.48
CA ILE A 47 3.19 -4.88 -0.48
C ILE A 47 2.92 -6.00 0.55
N GLU A 48 2.17 -5.70 1.58
CA GLU A 48 1.67 -6.52 2.67
C GLU A 48 2.73 -6.99 3.67
N THR A 49 3.85 -7.54 3.23
CA THR A 49 4.89 -8.09 4.09
C THR A 49 6.29 -8.00 3.45
N VAL A 50 7.30 -8.40 4.21
CA VAL A 50 8.69 -8.45 3.77
C VAL A 50 8.96 -9.62 2.80
N PRO A 51 10.01 -9.55 1.96
CA PRO A 51 10.28 -10.57 0.94
C PRO A 51 10.37 -12.00 1.50
N SER A 52 11.03 -12.20 2.63
CA SER A 52 11.23 -13.53 3.24
C SER A 52 9.93 -14.23 3.64
N LEU A 53 8.87 -13.46 3.90
CA LEU A 53 7.57 -13.96 4.33
C LEU A 53 6.51 -13.93 3.21
N SER A 54 6.81 -13.29 2.09
CA SER A 54 5.83 -13.00 1.04
C SER A 54 5.12 -14.24 0.52
N ARG A 55 5.84 -15.33 0.26
CA ARG A 55 5.24 -16.58 -0.25
C ARG A 55 4.31 -17.26 0.74
N LYS A 56 4.59 -17.14 2.03
CA LYS A 56 3.80 -17.74 3.11
C LYS A 56 2.57 -16.94 3.44
N VAL A 57 2.70 -15.61 3.46
CA VAL A 57 1.64 -14.68 3.84
C VAL A 57 0.70 -14.38 2.67
N ARG A 58 1.24 -14.30 1.46
CA ARG A 58 0.52 -13.98 0.21
C ARG A 58 0.80 -15.03 -0.87
N PRO A 59 0.27 -16.24 -0.75
CA PRO A 59 0.47 -17.26 -1.79
C PRO A 59 0.04 -16.74 -3.17
N GLY A 60 0.92 -16.88 -4.18
CA GLY A 60 0.65 -16.41 -5.54
C GLY A 60 0.96 -14.95 -5.83
N ALA A 61 1.23 -14.13 -4.82
CA ALA A 61 1.72 -12.77 -5.01
C ALA A 61 3.26 -12.73 -4.99
N ARG A 62 3.84 -11.82 -5.77
CA ARG A 62 5.29 -11.64 -5.85
C ARG A 62 5.67 -10.27 -5.32
N TYR A 63 6.59 -10.24 -4.36
CA TYR A 63 7.11 -9.02 -3.77
C TYR A 63 7.66 -8.06 -4.83
N PHE A 64 8.57 -8.54 -5.67
CA PHE A 64 9.17 -7.71 -6.72
C PHE A 64 8.18 -7.32 -7.82
N GLY A 65 7.19 -8.17 -8.09
CA GLY A 65 6.09 -7.84 -9.01
C GLY A 65 5.25 -6.69 -8.50
N SER A 66 5.01 -6.61 -7.21
CA SER A 66 4.29 -5.48 -6.58
C SER A 66 5.10 -4.17 -6.66
N LEU A 67 6.40 -4.22 -6.42
CA LEU A 67 7.28 -3.07 -6.61
C LEU A 67 7.31 -2.57 -8.05
N GLU A 68 7.41 -3.50 -9.01
CA GLU A 68 7.39 -3.18 -10.43
C GLU A 68 6.08 -2.52 -10.85
N LEU A 69 4.94 -3.03 -10.36
CA LEU A 69 3.62 -2.43 -10.62
C LEU A 69 3.56 -0.98 -10.14
N LEU A 70 4.02 -0.71 -8.92
CA LEU A 70 4.04 0.65 -8.35
C LEU A 70 4.94 1.58 -9.17
N LYS A 71 6.13 1.10 -9.54
CA LYS A 71 7.09 1.87 -10.35
C LYS A 71 6.54 2.18 -11.74
N ILE A 72 6.01 1.19 -12.44
CA ILE A 72 5.41 1.37 -13.77
C ILE A 72 4.22 2.32 -13.71
N SER A 73 3.38 2.23 -12.68
CA SER A 73 2.23 3.12 -12.49
C SER A 73 2.65 4.58 -12.42
N LYS A 74 3.73 4.87 -11.70
CA LYS A 74 4.30 6.22 -11.60
C LYS A 74 4.90 6.68 -12.93
N GLN A 75 5.52 5.79 -13.70
CA GLN A 75 6.07 6.10 -15.02
C GLN A 75 4.98 6.42 -16.06
N ILE A 76 3.85 5.69 -16.01
CA ILE A 76 2.70 5.92 -16.91
C ILE A 76 2.01 7.23 -16.58
N ASN A 77 1.79 7.53 -15.30
CA ASN A 77 1.16 8.77 -14.85
C ASN A 77 2.01 9.42 -13.74
N LYS A 78 2.80 10.40 -14.10
CA LYS A 78 3.68 11.12 -13.16
C LYS A 78 2.93 11.94 -12.12
N ASN A 79 1.67 12.24 -12.36
CA ASN A 79 0.83 13.06 -11.47
C ASN A 79 0.06 12.22 -10.45
N VAL A 80 -0.01 10.90 -10.61
CA VAL A 80 -0.64 10.04 -9.62
C VAL A 80 0.26 9.89 -8.40
N PHE A 81 -0.31 9.99 -7.21
CA PHE A 81 0.37 9.55 -5.99
C PHE A 81 0.29 8.04 -5.87
N THR A 82 1.41 7.40 -5.55
CA THR A 82 1.43 5.95 -5.29
C THR A 82 1.52 5.69 -3.80
N LYS A 83 0.79 4.67 -3.35
CA LYS A 83 0.67 4.29 -1.95
C LYS A 83 0.85 2.79 -1.80
N SER A 84 1.51 2.37 -0.73
CA SER A 84 1.63 0.97 -0.37
C SER A 84 1.44 0.77 1.13
N GLY A 85 1.04 -0.42 1.52
CA GLY A 85 0.83 -0.80 2.91
C GLY A 85 1.63 -2.03 3.30
N LEU A 86 2.10 -2.01 4.54
CA LEU A 86 2.86 -3.08 5.18
C LEU A 86 2.19 -3.47 6.50
N MET A 87 2.08 -4.77 6.75
CA MET A 87 1.67 -5.32 8.04
C MET A 87 2.91 -5.77 8.82
N VAL A 88 2.90 -5.58 10.13
CA VAL A 88 3.94 -6.05 11.05
C VAL A 88 3.37 -6.99 12.10
N GLY A 89 4.20 -7.84 12.66
CA GLY A 89 3.80 -8.89 13.63
C GLY A 89 3.77 -10.29 13.03
N LEU A 90 4.36 -10.48 11.85
CA LEU A 90 4.42 -11.75 11.10
C LEU A 90 5.74 -12.51 11.29
N GLY A 91 6.67 -11.96 12.06
CA GLY A 91 8.00 -12.54 12.29
C GLY A 91 9.14 -11.85 11.55
N GLU A 92 8.85 -10.74 10.87
CA GLU A 92 9.85 -9.91 10.21
C GLU A 92 10.81 -9.25 11.22
N THR A 93 12.01 -8.96 10.76
CA THR A 93 12.98 -8.17 11.52
C THR A 93 12.83 -6.68 11.19
N LYS A 94 13.35 -5.82 12.06
CA LYS A 94 13.39 -4.37 11.82
C LYS A 94 14.19 -4.03 10.57
N ASP A 95 15.32 -4.70 10.34
CA ASP A 95 16.14 -4.47 9.14
C ASP A 95 15.38 -4.84 7.85
N GLU A 96 14.59 -5.90 7.88
CA GLU A 96 13.73 -6.26 6.76
C GLU A 96 12.67 -5.19 6.47
N ILE A 97 12.05 -4.60 7.51
CA ILE A 97 11.10 -3.50 7.37
C ILE A 97 11.78 -2.28 6.74
N LEU A 98 12.96 -1.91 7.22
CA LEU A 98 13.72 -0.78 6.68
C LEU A 98 14.12 -1.01 5.22
N GLN A 99 14.46 -2.24 4.85
CA GLN A 99 14.74 -2.60 3.47
C GLN A 99 13.50 -2.47 2.57
N VAL A 100 12.34 -2.87 3.05
CA VAL A 100 11.07 -2.64 2.32
C VAL A 100 10.82 -1.16 2.08
N MET A 101 11.09 -0.32 3.07
CA MET A 101 10.99 1.15 2.90
C MET A 101 11.92 1.65 1.81
N ASP A 102 13.18 1.19 1.78
CA ASP A 102 14.14 1.57 0.74
C ASP A 102 13.70 1.09 -0.65
N ASP A 103 13.18 -0.12 -0.75
CA ASP A 103 12.67 -0.68 -2.01
C ASP A 103 11.47 0.14 -2.53
N LEU A 104 10.55 0.52 -1.64
CA LEU A 104 9.38 1.34 -1.98
C LEU A 104 9.80 2.75 -2.43
N ILE A 105 10.75 3.37 -1.76
CA ILE A 105 11.31 4.67 -2.17
C ILE A 105 11.96 4.56 -3.55
N SER A 106 12.71 3.49 -3.81
CA SER A 106 13.31 3.23 -5.12
C SER A 106 12.27 2.99 -6.23
N ALA A 107 11.07 2.59 -5.86
CA ALA A 107 9.93 2.45 -6.77
C ALA A 107 9.08 3.72 -6.88
N ASP A 108 9.55 4.85 -6.35
CA ASP A 108 8.87 6.15 -6.35
C ASP A 108 7.51 6.14 -5.62
N VAL A 109 7.37 5.36 -4.56
CA VAL A 109 6.16 5.33 -3.74
C VAL A 109 6.13 6.56 -2.84
N ASP A 110 5.01 7.29 -2.86
CA ASP A 110 4.84 8.55 -2.14
C ASP A 110 4.33 8.35 -0.71
N PHE A 111 3.38 7.43 -0.51
CA PHE A 111 2.68 7.22 0.76
C PHE A 111 2.88 5.81 1.29
N LEU A 112 3.09 5.69 2.60
CA LEU A 112 3.26 4.40 3.28
C LEU A 112 2.32 4.28 4.46
N THR A 113 1.63 3.13 4.57
CA THR A 113 0.88 2.74 5.76
C THR A 113 1.52 1.52 6.41
N ILE A 114 1.62 1.53 7.74
CA ILE A 114 2.13 0.41 8.54
C ILE A 114 1.11 0.12 9.64
N GLY A 115 0.57 -1.09 9.64
CA GLY A 115 -0.42 -1.54 10.61
C GLY A 115 -0.07 -2.87 11.27
N GLN A 116 -0.70 -3.16 12.38
CA GLN A 116 -0.57 -4.44 13.07
C GLN A 116 -1.30 -5.55 12.32
N TYR A 117 -0.61 -6.65 12.05
CA TYR A 117 -1.25 -7.85 11.56
C TYR A 117 -2.15 -8.47 12.64
N LEU A 118 -3.38 -8.76 12.26
CA LEU A 118 -4.34 -9.51 13.07
C LEU A 118 -4.73 -10.77 12.32
N GLN A 119 -4.55 -11.95 12.91
CA GLN A 119 -4.89 -13.22 12.27
C GLN A 119 -6.40 -13.33 12.08
N PRO A 120 -6.92 -13.35 10.82
CA PRO A 120 -8.37 -13.37 10.60
C PRO A 120 -9.04 -14.68 10.98
N SER A 121 -8.33 -15.80 10.84
CA SER A 121 -8.82 -17.13 11.21
C SER A 121 -7.65 -18.08 11.48
N PRO A 122 -7.88 -19.27 12.10
CA PRO A 122 -6.82 -20.27 12.31
C PRO A 122 -6.14 -20.76 11.03
N LYS A 123 -6.77 -20.57 9.87
CA LYS A 123 -6.24 -20.97 8.56
C LYS A 123 -5.25 -19.95 7.98
N HIS A 124 -5.25 -18.72 8.49
CA HIS A 124 -4.34 -17.68 8.06
C HIS A 124 -2.99 -17.79 8.75
N PHE A 125 -2.00 -17.09 8.21
CA PHE A 125 -0.66 -17.04 8.79
C PHE A 125 -0.75 -16.62 10.27
N PRO A 126 -0.04 -17.34 11.19
CA PRO A 126 -0.16 -17.06 12.61
C PRO A 126 0.46 -15.72 12.98
N LEU A 127 -0.20 -15.00 13.88
CA LEU A 127 0.38 -13.82 14.52
C LEU A 127 1.59 -14.23 15.34
N VAL A 128 2.73 -13.56 15.14
CA VAL A 128 3.97 -13.84 15.89
C VAL A 128 4.06 -12.94 17.13
N ARG A 129 3.80 -11.63 16.98
CA ARG A 129 3.77 -10.70 18.10
C ARG A 129 2.97 -9.45 17.81
N TYR A 130 2.57 -8.75 18.87
CA TYR A 130 2.06 -7.39 18.80
C TYR A 130 3.22 -6.41 18.95
N TYR A 131 3.26 -5.41 18.06
CA TYR A 131 4.17 -4.28 18.20
C TYR A 131 3.63 -3.28 19.20
N HIS A 132 4.52 -2.71 20.03
CA HIS A 132 4.17 -1.61 20.90
C HIS A 132 3.92 -0.33 20.09
N PRO A 133 2.99 0.57 20.51
CA PRO A 133 2.77 1.85 19.83
C PRO A 133 4.05 2.67 19.63
N ASP A 134 5.01 2.61 20.53
CA ASP A 134 6.30 3.31 20.39
C ASP A 134 7.13 2.77 19.21
N GLU A 135 7.04 1.47 18.91
CA GLU A 135 7.69 0.87 17.74
C GLU A 135 7.07 1.40 16.44
N PHE A 136 5.75 1.61 16.40
CA PHE A 136 5.08 2.24 15.26
C PHE A 136 5.53 3.68 15.07
N ASN A 137 5.67 4.44 16.14
CA ASN A 137 6.18 5.82 16.09
C ASN A 137 7.61 5.88 15.56
N GLU A 138 8.46 4.95 15.96
CA GLU A 138 9.84 4.85 15.46
C GLU A 138 9.86 4.52 13.97
N LEU A 139 9.05 3.56 13.52
CA LEU A 139 8.92 3.21 12.11
C LEU A 139 8.40 4.38 11.27
N GLU A 140 7.45 5.16 11.80
CA GLU A 140 6.95 6.38 11.14
C GLU A 140 8.08 7.39 10.92
N GLN A 141 8.88 7.65 11.95
CA GLN A 141 10.02 8.58 11.85
C GLN A 141 11.07 8.09 10.85
N GLN A 142 11.38 6.79 10.87
CA GLN A 142 12.29 6.18 9.91
C GLN A 142 11.79 6.34 8.47
N ALA A 143 10.51 6.09 8.23
CA ALA A 143 9.90 6.23 6.91
C ALA A 143 9.92 7.68 6.43
N LYS A 144 9.57 8.63 7.28
CA LYS A 144 9.64 10.06 6.96
C LYS A 144 11.07 10.50 6.62
N ALA A 145 12.05 10.02 7.37
CA ALA A 145 13.45 10.31 7.11
C ALA A 145 13.95 9.75 5.77
N LYS A 146 13.36 8.64 5.29
CA LYS A 146 13.69 8.06 3.98
C LYS A 146 13.05 8.80 2.80
N GLY A 147 12.06 9.66 3.04
CA GLY A 147 11.48 10.54 2.02
C GLY A 147 10.04 10.27 1.63
N PHE A 148 9.30 9.40 2.32
CA PHE A 148 7.86 9.28 2.10
C PHE A 148 7.16 10.61 2.41
N LEU A 149 6.24 11.03 1.53
CA LEU A 149 5.50 12.29 1.69
C LEU A 149 4.48 12.22 2.82
N LEU A 150 3.80 11.07 2.95
CA LEU A 150 2.86 10.78 4.02
C LEU A 150 3.11 9.39 4.58
N VAL A 151 3.09 9.27 5.90
CA VAL A 151 3.23 8.00 6.61
C VAL A 151 2.16 7.89 7.68
N SER A 152 1.41 6.80 7.67
CA SER A 152 0.51 6.42 8.76
C SER A 152 1.02 5.13 9.37
N SER A 153 1.40 5.16 10.64
CA SER A 153 1.99 4.01 11.34
C SER A 153 1.42 3.93 12.75
N SER A 154 0.55 2.97 12.97
CA SER A 154 -0.09 2.72 14.27
C SER A 154 -0.68 1.31 14.32
N PRO A 155 -1.01 0.77 15.50
CA PRO A 155 -1.67 -0.53 15.60
C PRO A 155 -2.99 -0.60 14.84
N MET A 156 -3.71 0.50 14.74
CA MET A 156 -5.02 0.59 14.10
C MET A 156 -4.97 1.01 12.63
N THR A 157 -3.81 1.37 12.10
CA THR A 157 -3.66 1.79 10.71
C THR A 157 -4.09 0.67 9.76
N ARG A 158 -4.91 1.06 8.76
CA ARG A 158 -5.31 0.24 7.61
C ARG A 158 -5.15 1.07 6.34
N SER A 159 -5.15 0.43 5.18
CA SER A 159 -4.97 1.13 3.89
C SER A 159 -6.00 2.22 3.62
N SER A 160 -7.20 2.09 4.19
CA SER A 160 -8.28 3.09 4.05
C SER A 160 -8.49 3.95 5.31
N TYR A 161 -7.69 3.75 6.37
CA TYR A 161 -7.84 4.48 7.62
C TYR A 161 -7.34 5.92 7.45
N HIS A 162 -8.20 6.90 7.76
CA HIS A 162 -7.93 8.34 7.58
C HIS A 162 -7.46 8.74 6.16
N ALA A 163 -7.87 7.99 5.13
CA ALA A 163 -7.52 8.29 3.74
C ALA A 163 -7.97 9.70 3.30
N ASP A 164 -9.02 10.24 3.93
CA ASP A 164 -9.53 11.59 3.72
C ASP A 164 -8.67 12.67 4.39
N GLU A 165 -7.94 12.33 5.45
CA GLU A 165 -7.06 13.25 6.17
C GLU A 165 -5.68 13.32 5.52
N ASP A 166 -5.21 12.22 4.95
CA ASP A 166 -3.89 12.11 4.33
C ASP A 166 -3.75 12.96 3.04
N PHE A 167 -4.86 13.41 2.48
CA PHE A 167 -4.88 14.11 1.19
C PHE A 167 -5.26 15.62 1.29
N LYS A 168 -5.35 16.16 2.48
CA LYS A 168 -5.53 17.62 2.69
C LYS A 168 -4.16 18.28 2.77
#